data_8d58e815924301c6c6ef7cf58fd46f9a
#
_entry.id   8d58e815924301c6c6ef7cf58fd46f9a
#
_cell.length_a   1.000
_cell.length_b   1.000
_cell.length_c   1.000
_cell.angle_alpha   90.00
_cell.angle_beta   90.00
_cell.angle_gamma   90.00
#
_symmetry.space_group_name_H-M   'P 1'
#
loop_
_entity.id
_entity.type
_entity.pdbx_description
1 polymer ?
#
loop_
_entity_poly.entity_id
_entity_poly.type
_entity_poly.pdbx_seq_one_letter_code
_entity_poly.pdbx_strand_id
1 'polypeptide(L)'
;VDSEMAFKRASQPKPPGWNLLLEHVHYSFSGNYLLATGFAGAILDTLDASIDGALLPAQEVARRIGYPNFTTIDAMGRLLDMVQTPPFTGQSNYAALVDFINGTGAALAQQVGSTQDVIQRRQDLVAAGEADWQIHYELAELFRHEQDPKSALHHFRQVIQEYSHHGSSHLKIAELHQAFGRFKAAIPHLEQALNYTRDDQTLQAQTLGALASAHLKAGDPAKAKQRLLELIAAHSDQIELTLKAYGTLVKRAVEEGTKSEVNQHLRDLEDYAQALVRSNQLEQYPLLPRRMAQILSLAGRHAEARRWAQLQPKPAES
;
A
#
# COMPACT_ATOMS: atom_id res chain seq x y z
N VAL A 1 18.68 3.00 26.71
CA VAL A 1 19.63 2.40 25.76
C VAL A 1 20.52 3.51 25.22
N ASP A 2 21.83 3.38 25.38
CA ASP A 2 22.80 4.27 24.73
C ASP A 2 23.17 3.70 23.35
N SER A 3 22.37 4.06 22.35
CA SER A 3 22.55 3.59 20.97
C SER A 3 23.85 4.12 20.34
N GLU A 4 24.27 5.35 20.66
CA GLU A 4 25.52 5.91 20.15
C GLU A 4 26.73 5.09 20.61
N MET A 5 26.76 4.75 21.90
CA MET A 5 27.84 3.92 22.44
C MET A 5 27.82 2.50 21.87
N ALA A 6 26.63 1.90 21.68
CA ALA A 6 26.49 0.59 21.05
C ALA A 6 27.04 0.58 19.61
N PHE A 7 26.69 1.60 18.82
CA PHE A 7 27.18 1.75 17.44
C PHE A 7 28.69 1.99 17.39
N LYS A 8 29.22 2.83 18.26
CA LYS A 8 30.68 3.05 18.38
C LYS A 8 31.43 1.75 18.67
N ARG A 9 30.94 0.95 19.63
CA ARG A 9 31.56 -0.35 19.98
C ARG A 9 31.51 -1.34 18.82
N ALA A 10 30.37 -1.47 18.16
CA ALA A 10 30.18 -2.40 17.03
C ALA A 10 31.00 -2.02 15.77
N SER A 11 31.43 -0.77 15.65
CA SER A 11 32.18 -0.26 14.51
C SER A 11 33.69 -0.18 14.74
N GLN A 12 34.18 -0.39 15.96
CA GLN A 12 35.62 -0.29 16.28
C GLN A 12 36.50 -1.13 15.35
N PRO A 13 37.68 -0.65 14.96
CA PRO A 13 38.31 0.63 15.37
C PRO A 13 37.84 1.85 14.55
N LYS A 14 36.93 1.69 13.60
CA LYS A 14 36.39 2.78 12.77
C LYS A 14 35.18 3.43 13.40
N PRO A 15 34.83 4.67 13.06
CA PRO A 15 33.55 5.25 13.44
C PRO A 15 32.39 4.48 12.79
N PRO A 16 31.15 4.56 13.36
CA PRO A 16 29.95 4.03 12.73
C PRO A 16 29.80 4.58 11.30
N GLY A 17 29.49 3.70 10.36
CA GLY A 17 29.36 4.04 8.95
C GLY A 17 28.53 3.00 8.22
N TRP A 18 28.85 2.73 6.96
CA TRP A 18 28.07 1.84 6.10
C TRP A 18 27.96 0.37 6.55
N ASN A 19 28.71 -0.04 7.57
CA ASN A 19 28.52 -1.32 8.25
C ASN A 19 27.21 -1.39 9.05
N LEU A 20 26.71 -0.24 9.54
CA LEU A 20 25.49 -0.14 10.34
C LEU A 20 24.44 0.82 9.75
N LEU A 21 24.83 1.68 8.80
CA LEU A 21 24.00 2.69 8.19
C LEU A 21 23.99 2.50 6.68
N LEU A 22 22.85 2.79 6.04
CA LEU A 22 22.73 2.87 4.58
C LEU A 22 23.11 4.27 4.08
N GLU A 23 22.72 5.28 4.85
CA GLU A 23 23.13 6.67 4.75
C GLU A 23 23.08 7.30 6.16
N HIS A 24 23.00 8.61 6.30
CA HIS A 24 23.18 9.27 7.61
C HIS A 24 22.06 9.05 8.63
N VAL A 25 20.87 8.55 8.23
CA VAL A 25 19.73 8.30 9.14
C VAL A 25 19.09 6.91 9.01
N HIS A 26 19.26 6.21 7.89
CA HIS A 26 18.66 4.89 7.71
C HIS A 26 19.66 3.77 8.07
N TYR A 27 19.22 2.88 8.94
CA TYR A 27 20.04 1.77 9.40
C TYR A 27 20.05 0.61 8.40
N SER A 28 21.21 -0.05 8.27
CA SER A 28 21.29 -1.37 7.65
C SER A 28 20.57 -2.41 8.51
N PHE A 29 20.40 -3.64 7.99
CA PHE A 29 19.89 -4.74 8.81
C PHE A 29 20.71 -4.91 10.10
N SER A 30 22.04 -4.87 10.02
CA SER A 30 22.92 -4.99 11.18
C SER A 30 22.74 -3.86 12.20
N GLY A 31 22.52 -2.63 11.72
CA GLY A 31 22.22 -1.49 12.61
C GLY A 31 20.87 -1.66 13.30
N ASN A 32 19.82 -2.06 12.58
CA ASN A 32 18.51 -2.34 13.15
C ASN A 32 18.55 -3.50 14.17
N TYR A 33 19.27 -4.58 13.85
CA TYR A 33 19.44 -5.71 14.76
C TYR A 33 20.14 -5.29 16.06
N LEU A 34 21.20 -4.49 15.96
CA LEU A 34 21.93 -3.97 17.13
C LEU A 34 21.03 -3.12 18.03
N LEU A 35 20.21 -2.24 17.45
CA LEU A 35 19.22 -1.46 18.20
C LEU A 35 18.16 -2.35 18.85
N ALA A 36 17.59 -3.28 18.09
CA ALA A 36 16.56 -4.18 18.58
C ALA A 36 17.02 -5.01 19.77
N THR A 37 18.25 -5.55 19.70
CA THR A 37 18.83 -6.31 20.83
C THR A 37 19.12 -5.44 22.04
N GLY A 38 19.57 -4.19 21.82
CA GLY A 38 19.77 -3.22 22.90
C GLY A 38 18.46 -2.82 23.60
N PHE A 39 17.40 -2.60 22.83
CA PHE A 39 16.08 -2.31 23.41
C PHE A 39 15.47 -3.53 24.11
N ALA A 40 15.59 -4.73 23.53
CA ALA A 40 15.12 -5.96 24.17
C ALA A 40 15.79 -6.17 25.53
N GLY A 41 17.12 -6.00 25.61
CA GLY A 41 17.84 -6.08 26.89
C GLY A 41 17.33 -5.07 27.93
N ALA A 42 17.19 -3.79 27.54
CA ALA A 42 16.70 -2.75 28.44
C ALA A 42 15.25 -2.98 28.91
N ILE A 43 14.39 -3.53 28.05
CA ILE A 43 13.01 -3.90 28.42
C ILE A 43 13.03 -5.04 29.44
N LEU A 44 13.81 -6.09 29.20
CA LEU A 44 13.94 -7.23 30.12
C LEU A 44 14.46 -6.78 31.47
N ASP A 45 15.51 -5.94 31.52
CA ASP A 45 16.06 -5.35 32.75
C ASP A 45 14.99 -4.53 33.50
N THR A 46 14.20 -3.72 32.77
CA THR A 46 13.15 -2.88 33.38
C THR A 46 12.00 -3.70 33.95
N LEU A 47 11.68 -4.82 33.36
CA LEU A 47 10.60 -5.71 33.76
C LEU A 47 11.05 -6.77 34.79
N ASP A 48 12.33 -6.76 35.16
CA ASP A 48 12.98 -7.84 36.00
C ASP A 48 12.63 -9.23 35.39
N ALA A 49 12.69 -9.32 34.05
CA ALA A 49 12.33 -10.49 33.27
C ALA A 49 13.56 -11.11 32.61
N SER A 50 13.53 -12.41 32.45
CA SER A 50 14.53 -13.15 31.67
C SER A 50 13.84 -13.90 30.55
N ILE A 51 14.58 -14.11 29.46
CA ILE A 51 14.18 -15.03 28.40
C ILE A 51 14.96 -16.33 28.54
N ASP A 52 14.31 -17.47 28.26
CA ASP A 52 15.00 -18.75 28.21
C ASP A 52 15.93 -18.77 26.98
N GLY A 53 17.23 -18.76 27.24
CA GLY A 53 18.27 -18.78 26.22
C GLY A 53 18.84 -17.41 25.84
N ALA A 54 19.78 -17.43 24.89
CA ALA A 54 20.38 -16.21 24.34
C ALA A 54 19.50 -15.62 23.23
N LEU A 55 19.64 -14.30 23.00
CA LEU A 55 19.07 -13.67 21.81
C LEU A 55 19.55 -14.37 20.55
N LEU A 56 18.64 -14.55 19.59
CA LEU A 56 18.98 -15.20 18.33
C LEU A 56 20.09 -14.41 17.60
N PRO A 57 21.06 -15.10 16.97
CA PRO A 57 22.07 -14.45 16.14
C PRO A 57 21.41 -13.67 14.98
N ALA A 58 22.04 -12.57 14.53
CA ALA A 58 21.54 -11.72 13.46
C ALA A 58 21.16 -12.51 12.18
N GLN A 59 21.98 -13.50 11.81
CA GLN A 59 21.71 -14.34 10.64
C GLN A 59 20.46 -15.19 10.80
N GLU A 60 20.21 -15.72 11.98
CA GLU A 60 19.00 -16.49 12.28
C GLU A 60 17.76 -15.60 12.32
N VAL A 61 17.87 -14.39 12.90
CA VAL A 61 16.79 -13.40 12.82
C VAL A 61 16.50 -13.03 11.37
N ALA A 62 17.53 -12.74 10.56
CA ALA A 62 17.36 -12.45 9.14
C ALA A 62 16.60 -13.57 8.41
N ARG A 63 16.97 -14.83 8.67
CA ARG A 63 16.27 -15.99 8.10
C ARG A 63 14.79 -16.03 8.49
N ARG A 64 14.47 -15.88 9.78
CA ARG A 64 13.10 -15.97 10.29
C ARG A 64 12.19 -14.85 9.82
N ILE A 65 12.70 -13.61 9.76
CA ILE A 65 11.92 -12.48 9.23
C ILE A 65 11.95 -12.38 7.70
N GLY A 66 12.64 -13.32 7.04
CA GLY A 66 12.69 -13.35 5.60
C GLY A 66 13.55 -12.28 4.94
N TYR A 67 14.58 -11.78 5.62
CA TYR A 67 15.52 -10.80 5.08
C TYR A 67 16.70 -11.49 4.38
N PRO A 68 17.20 -10.96 3.22
CA PRO A 68 16.59 -9.91 2.41
C PRO A 68 15.40 -10.42 1.58
N ASN A 69 14.53 -9.50 1.18
CA ASN A 69 13.39 -9.77 0.32
C ASN A 69 13.24 -8.69 -0.77
N PHE A 70 12.21 -8.79 -1.64
CA PHE A 70 11.98 -7.81 -2.70
C PHE A 70 11.74 -6.40 -2.17
N THR A 71 11.05 -6.26 -1.04
CA THR A 71 10.85 -4.94 -0.39
C THR A 71 12.18 -4.30 0.00
N THR A 72 13.18 -5.12 0.37
CA THR A 72 14.54 -4.62 0.66
C THR A 72 15.20 -4.05 -0.59
N ILE A 73 15.04 -4.71 -1.74
CA ILE A 73 15.57 -4.23 -3.04
C ILE A 73 14.88 -2.92 -3.44
N ASP A 74 13.55 -2.88 -3.33
CA ASP A 74 12.77 -1.66 -3.63
C ASP A 74 13.16 -0.49 -2.71
N ALA A 75 13.45 -0.78 -1.43
CA ALA A 75 13.93 0.24 -0.50
C ALA A 75 15.29 0.81 -0.92
N MET A 76 16.20 -0.04 -1.43
CA MET A 76 17.48 0.43 -1.98
C MET A 76 17.30 1.29 -3.23
N GLY A 77 16.33 0.94 -4.11
CA GLY A 77 15.96 1.76 -5.26
C GLY A 77 15.47 3.15 -4.85
N ARG A 78 14.50 3.20 -3.91
CA ARG A 78 14.00 4.50 -3.39
C ARG A 78 15.08 5.31 -2.68
N LEU A 79 15.99 4.67 -1.97
CA LEU A 79 17.13 5.33 -1.36
C LEU A 79 18.04 5.96 -2.43
N LEU A 80 18.30 5.23 -3.52
CA LEU A 80 19.08 5.73 -4.65
C LEU A 80 18.41 6.97 -5.27
N ASP A 81 17.10 6.93 -5.53
CA ASP A 81 16.34 8.06 -6.07
C ASP A 81 16.41 9.27 -5.13
N MET A 82 16.26 9.06 -3.83
CA MET A 82 16.34 10.13 -2.82
C MET A 82 17.72 10.82 -2.83
N VAL A 83 18.80 10.06 -2.84
CA VAL A 83 20.15 10.64 -2.78
C VAL A 83 20.57 11.33 -4.07
N GLN A 84 19.86 11.12 -5.19
CA GLN A 84 20.08 11.85 -6.44
C GLN A 84 19.56 13.31 -6.41
N THR A 85 18.97 13.74 -5.31
CA THR A 85 18.43 15.10 -5.14
C THR A 85 19.21 15.88 -4.06
N PRO A 86 19.19 17.23 -4.09
CA PRO A 86 19.75 18.02 -2.99
C PRO A 86 19.09 17.67 -1.65
N PRO A 87 19.84 17.69 -0.54
CA PRO A 87 21.23 18.17 -0.38
C PRO A 87 22.33 17.14 -0.67
N PHE A 88 21.99 15.89 -1.02
CA PHE A 88 22.97 14.79 -1.16
C PHE A 88 23.96 15.02 -2.30
N THR A 89 23.48 15.51 -3.45
CA THR A 89 24.30 15.76 -4.65
C THR A 89 25.43 16.78 -4.42
N GLY A 90 25.34 17.63 -3.40
CA GLY A 90 26.37 18.59 -3.01
C GLY A 90 27.39 18.05 -2.01
N GLN A 91 27.29 16.81 -1.56
CA GLN A 91 28.20 16.24 -0.57
C GLN A 91 29.50 15.76 -1.22
N SER A 92 30.63 15.95 -0.51
CA SER A 92 31.95 15.56 -1.03
C SER A 92 32.11 14.03 -1.24
N ASN A 93 31.31 13.23 -0.57
CA ASN A 93 31.29 11.77 -0.67
C ASN A 93 30.13 11.22 -1.53
N TYR A 94 29.45 12.07 -2.30
CA TYR A 94 28.27 11.71 -3.08
C TYR A 94 28.51 10.50 -4.00
N ALA A 95 29.58 10.52 -4.79
CA ALA A 95 29.91 9.42 -5.70
C ALA A 95 30.10 8.09 -4.95
N ALA A 96 30.83 8.11 -3.84
CA ALA A 96 31.04 6.93 -3.01
C ALA A 96 29.75 6.42 -2.36
N LEU A 97 28.83 7.31 -2.00
CA LEU A 97 27.50 6.95 -1.47
C LEU A 97 26.65 6.23 -2.54
N VAL A 98 26.62 6.79 -3.76
CA VAL A 98 25.90 6.17 -4.89
C VAL A 98 26.47 4.79 -5.23
N ASP A 99 27.80 4.66 -5.29
CA ASP A 99 28.47 3.38 -5.55
C ASP A 99 28.16 2.34 -4.44
N PHE A 100 28.14 2.77 -3.18
CA PHE A 100 27.80 1.92 -2.06
C PHE A 100 26.35 1.43 -2.14
N ILE A 101 25.38 2.33 -2.42
CA ILE A 101 23.95 1.97 -2.53
C ILE A 101 23.76 0.97 -3.69
N ASN A 102 24.34 1.25 -4.86
CA ASN A 102 24.26 0.37 -6.02
C ASN A 102 24.90 -1.01 -5.74
N GLY A 103 26.08 -1.04 -5.16
CA GLY A 103 26.78 -2.28 -4.82
C GLY A 103 26.01 -3.10 -3.79
N THR A 104 25.45 -2.44 -2.77
CA THR A 104 24.64 -3.10 -1.74
C THR A 104 23.32 -3.62 -2.35
N GLY A 105 22.64 -2.83 -3.17
CA GLY A 105 21.44 -3.26 -3.87
C GLY A 105 21.67 -4.47 -4.76
N ALA A 106 22.75 -4.48 -5.54
CA ALA A 106 23.11 -5.61 -6.38
C ALA A 106 23.42 -6.89 -5.58
N ALA A 107 24.16 -6.76 -4.46
CA ALA A 107 24.46 -7.88 -3.57
C ALA A 107 23.20 -8.45 -2.91
N LEU A 108 22.27 -7.60 -2.46
CA LEU A 108 20.99 -8.01 -1.90
C LEU A 108 20.11 -8.69 -2.96
N ALA A 109 20.04 -8.15 -4.18
CA ALA A 109 19.31 -8.76 -5.28
C ALA A 109 19.81 -10.17 -5.61
N GLN A 110 21.13 -10.37 -5.58
CA GLN A 110 21.73 -11.69 -5.77
C GLN A 110 21.34 -12.66 -4.65
N GLN A 111 21.26 -12.20 -3.39
CA GLN A 111 20.85 -13.02 -2.24
C GLN A 111 19.35 -13.34 -2.27
N VAL A 112 18.50 -12.41 -2.72
CA VAL A 112 17.05 -12.64 -2.85
C VAL A 112 16.79 -13.71 -3.89
N GLY A 113 17.44 -13.67 -5.04
CA GLY A 113 17.24 -14.63 -6.13
C GLY A 113 15.92 -14.41 -6.87
N SER A 114 15.38 -15.47 -7.45
CA SER A 114 14.09 -15.43 -8.16
C SER A 114 12.90 -15.42 -7.20
N THR A 115 11.72 -15.05 -7.72
CA THR A 115 10.44 -15.15 -6.96
C THR A 115 10.21 -16.56 -6.41
N GLN A 116 10.54 -17.59 -7.20
CA GLN A 116 10.40 -18.98 -6.78
C GLN A 116 11.35 -19.34 -5.64
N ASP A 117 12.59 -18.84 -5.65
CA ASP A 117 13.53 -19.04 -4.54
C ASP A 117 12.99 -18.40 -3.25
N VAL A 118 12.40 -17.21 -3.35
CA VAL A 118 11.79 -16.55 -2.19
C VAL A 118 10.59 -17.35 -1.69
N ILE A 119 9.68 -17.75 -2.57
CA ILE A 119 8.52 -18.58 -2.20
C ILE A 119 8.99 -19.85 -1.50
N GLN A 120 9.96 -20.57 -2.05
CA GLN A 120 10.46 -21.81 -1.45
C GLN A 120 11.00 -21.60 -0.05
N ARG A 121 11.87 -20.59 0.15
CA ARG A 121 12.41 -20.29 1.50
C ARG A 121 11.32 -19.96 2.51
N ARG A 122 10.23 -19.25 2.10
CA ARG A 122 9.10 -18.94 2.97
C ARG A 122 8.26 -20.17 3.28
N GLN A 123 8.05 -21.04 2.29
CA GLN A 123 7.37 -22.32 2.49
C GLN A 123 8.16 -23.24 3.42
N ASP A 124 9.48 -23.21 3.37
CA ASP A 124 10.33 -23.98 4.30
C ASP A 124 10.12 -23.49 5.76
N LEU A 125 9.97 -22.18 5.99
CA LEU A 125 9.62 -21.62 7.30
C LEU A 125 8.23 -22.08 7.77
N VAL A 126 7.26 -22.08 6.86
CA VAL A 126 5.91 -22.58 7.16
C VAL A 126 5.95 -24.07 7.53
N ALA A 127 6.69 -24.89 6.77
CA ALA A 127 6.85 -26.32 7.02
C ALA A 127 7.55 -26.62 8.34
N ALA A 128 8.50 -25.75 8.75
CA ALA A 128 9.18 -25.83 10.04
C ALA A 128 8.34 -25.34 11.24
N GLY A 129 7.16 -24.75 10.99
CA GLY A 129 6.34 -24.14 12.05
C GLY A 129 6.95 -22.85 12.62
N GLU A 130 7.83 -22.19 11.85
CA GLU A 130 8.55 -20.96 12.24
C GLU A 130 7.99 -19.70 11.56
N ALA A 131 6.97 -19.85 10.70
CA ALA A 131 6.33 -18.73 10.02
C ALA A 131 5.34 -18.02 10.96
N ASP A 132 5.41 -16.69 10.98
CA ASP A 132 4.44 -15.80 11.57
C ASP A 132 3.49 -15.22 10.50
N TRP A 133 2.57 -14.34 10.93
CA TRP A 133 1.64 -13.68 10.02
C TRP A 133 2.36 -12.87 8.92
N GLN A 134 3.55 -12.34 9.16
CA GLN A 134 4.31 -11.56 8.18
C GLN A 134 4.81 -12.44 7.04
N ILE A 135 5.33 -13.62 7.35
CA ILE A 135 5.73 -14.62 6.35
C ILE A 135 4.51 -15.07 5.52
N HIS A 136 3.38 -15.31 6.17
CA HIS A 136 2.14 -15.63 5.47
C HIS A 136 1.66 -14.48 4.58
N TYR A 137 1.77 -13.22 5.03
CA TYR A 137 1.41 -12.05 4.22
C TYR A 137 2.31 -11.93 2.98
N GLU A 138 3.62 -12.10 3.16
CA GLU A 138 4.58 -12.06 2.06
C GLU A 138 4.30 -13.17 1.03
N LEU A 139 4.08 -14.41 1.48
CA LEU A 139 3.67 -15.51 0.60
C LEU A 139 2.40 -15.21 -0.17
N ALA A 140 1.40 -14.63 0.50
CA ALA A 140 0.13 -14.29 -0.13
C ALA A 140 0.32 -13.26 -1.27
N GLU A 141 1.14 -12.22 -1.04
CA GLU A 141 1.46 -11.23 -2.07
C GLU A 141 2.29 -11.82 -3.21
N LEU A 142 3.27 -12.69 -2.92
CA LEU A 142 4.05 -13.38 -3.93
C LEU A 142 3.15 -14.27 -4.81
N PHE A 143 2.28 -15.09 -4.22
CA PHE A 143 1.34 -15.92 -4.98
C PHE A 143 0.33 -15.10 -5.77
N ARG A 144 -0.08 -13.94 -5.27
CA ARG A 144 -0.93 -13.01 -6.01
C ARG A 144 -0.20 -12.47 -7.25
N HIS A 145 1.08 -12.12 -7.13
CA HIS A 145 1.93 -11.69 -8.22
C HIS A 145 2.12 -12.81 -9.26
N GLU A 146 2.34 -14.04 -8.80
CA GLU A 146 2.46 -15.24 -9.65
C GLU A 146 1.11 -15.72 -10.23
N GLN A 147 0.04 -14.96 -10.04
CA GLN A 147 -1.30 -15.26 -10.52
C GLN A 147 -1.87 -16.60 -9.99
N ASP A 148 -1.45 -17.00 -8.79
CA ASP A 148 -2.06 -18.09 -8.03
C ASP A 148 -2.98 -17.57 -6.91
N PRO A 149 -4.23 -17.20 -7.25
CA PRO A 149 -5.15 -16.62 -6.29
C PRO A 149 -5.64 -17.62 -5.22
N LYS A 150 -5.48 -18.93 -5.45
CA LYS A 150 -5.86 -19.94 -4.46
C LYS A 150 -4.86 -20.00 -3.30
N SER A 151 -3.57 -20.06 -3.63
CA SER A 151 -2.49 -20.03 -2.64
C SER A 151 -2.44 -18.68 -1.94
N ALA A 152 -2.62 -17.57 -2.66
CA ALA A 152 -2.74 -16.24 -2.08
C ALA A 152 -3.87 -16.16 -1.04
N LEU A 153 -5.08 -16.64 -1.37
CA LEU A 153 -6.21 -16.67 -0.46
C LEU A 153 -5.96 -17.56 0.77
N HIS A 154 -5.27 -18.68 0.59
CA HIS A 154 -4.88 -19.55 1.71
C HIS A 154 -4.01 -18.77 2.70
N HIS A 155 -2.94 -18.16 2.23
CA HIS A 155 -2.00 -17.45 3.09
C HIS A 155 -2.58 -16.17 3.72
N PHE A 156 -3.38 -15.36 3.01
CA PHE A 156 -4.08 -14.24 3.65
C PHE A 156 -5.03 -14.70 4.78
N ARG A 157 -5.63 -15.89 4.66
CA ARG A 157 -6.45 -16.44 5.76
C ARG A 157 -5.60 -16.82 6.97
N GLN A 158 -4.38 -17.33 6.78
CA GLN A 158 -3.48 -17.56 7.91
C GLN A 158 -3.14 -16.24 8.60
N VAL A 159 -2.88 -15.16 7.83
CA VAL A 159 -2.64 -13.82 8.41
C VAL A 159 -3.78 -13.40 9.33
N ILE A 160 -5.04 -13.45 8.88
CA ILE A 160 -6.17 -13.00 9.71
C ILE A 160 -6.53 -13.97 10.83
N GLN A 161 -6.10 -15.23 10.76
CA GLN A 161 -6.24 -16.19 11.84
C GLN A 161 -5.31 -15.86 13.00
N GLU A 162 -4.09 -15.45 12.73
CA GLU A 162 -3.10 -15.06 13.73
C GLU A 162 -3.26 -13.58 14.14
N TYR A 163 -3.49 -12.70 13.15
CA TYR A 163 -3.66 -11.26 13.33
C TYR A 163 -4.99 -10.80 12.74
N SER A 164 -6.07 -11.01 13.49
CA SER A 164 -7.45 -10.78 13.04
C SER A 164 -7.77 -9.32 12.66
N HIS A 165 -6.99 -8.36 13.15
CA HIS A 165 -7.20 -6.93 12.90
C HIS A 165 -6.39 -6.40 11.70
N HIS A 166 -5.79 -7.28 10.89
CA HIS A 166 -5.01 -6.87 9.73
C HIS A 166 -5.92 -6.44 8.56
N GLY A 167 -6.32 -5.18 8.54
CA GLY A 167 -7.27 -4.61 7.58
C GLY A 167 -6.90 -4.84 6.12
N SER A 168 -5.61 -4.70 5.76
CA SER A 168 -5.12 -4.96 4.40
C SER A 168 -5.38 -6.41 3.96
N SER A 169 -5.16 -7.40 4.83
CA SER A 169 -5.45 -8.81 4.47
C SER A 169 -6.93 -9.06 4.27
N HIS A 170 -7.79 -8.45 5.07
CA HIS A 170 -9.23 -8.51 4.84
C HIS A 170 -9.61 -7.93 3.48
N LEU A 171 -9.05 -6.77 3.10
CA LEU A 171 -9.28 -6.19 1.77
C LEU A 171 -8.81 -7.13 0.66
N LYS A 172 -7.60 -7.70 0.77
CA LYS A 172 -7.06 -8.63 -0.22
C LYS A 172 -7.87 -9.92 -0.36
N ILE A 173 -8.36 -10.50 0.74
CA ILE A 173 -9.28 -11.64 0.72
C ILE A 173 -10.56 -11.27 -0.04
N ALA A 174 -11.11 -10.09 0.21
CA ALA A 174 -12.31 -9.64 -0.46
C ALA A 174 -12.10 -9.40 -1.96
N GLU A 175 -10.97 -8.80 -2.37
CA GLU A 175 -10.59 -8.65 -3.77
C GLU A 175 -10.52 -10.00 -4.48
N LEU A 176 -9.91 -11.01 -3.86
CA LEU A 176 -9.85 -12.37 -4.38
C LEU A 176 -11.23 -13.01 -4.48
N HIS A 177 -12.10 -12.85 -3.46
CA HIS A 177 -13.47 -13.32 -3.54
C HIS A 177 -14.25 -12.65 -4.68
N GLN A 178 -14.08 -11.34 -4.90
CA GLN A 178 -14.70 -10.63 -6.01
C GLN A 178 -14.19 -11.13 -7.37
N ALA A 179 -12.88 -11.38 -7.50
CA ALA A 179 -12.29 -11.96 -8.71
C ALA A 179 -12.88 -13.35 -9.05
N PHE A 180 -13.23 -14.13 -8.02
CA PHE A 180 -13.95 -15.40 -8.19
C PHE A 180 -15.49 -15.26 -8.37
N GLY A 181 -16.01 -14.04 -8.47
CA GLY A 181 -17.46 -13.78 -8.56
C GLY A 181 -18.23 -14.02 -7.26
N ARG A 182 -17.53 -14.21 -6.13
CA ARG A 182 -18.12 -14.53 -4.82
C ARG A 182 -18.42 -13.24 -4.03
N PHE A 183 -19.22 -12.34 -4.61
CA PHE A 183 -19.44 -10.99 -4.07
C PHE A 183 -20.04 -10.99 -2.65
N LYS A 184 -20.98 -11.90 -2.36
CA LYS A 184 -21.56 -12.04 -1.01
C LYS A 184 -20.51 -12.43 0.04
N ALA A 185 -19.53 -13.26 -0.33
CA ALA A 185 -18.44 -13.65 0.56
C ALA A 185 -17.39 -12.55 0.76
N ALA A 186 -17.26 -11.61 -0.19
CA ALA A 186 -16.37 -10.47 -0.07
C ALA A 186 -16.86 -9.44 0.95
N ILE A 187 -18.19 -9.23 1.08
CA ILE A 187 -18.78 -8.17 1.90
C ILE A 187 -18.29 -8.19 3.36
N PRO A 188 -18.37 -9.30 4.12
CA PRO A 188 -17.93 -9.29 5.52
C PRO A 188 -16.45 -8.97 5.68
N HIS A 189 -15.59 -9.40 4.75
CA HIS A 189 -14.19 -9.03 4.78
C HIS A 189 -13.97 -7.54 4.50
N LEU A 190 -14.72 -6.93 3.57
CA LEU A 190 -14.67 -5.49 3.32
C LEU A 190 -15.16 -4.68 4.52
N GLU A 191 -16.18 -5.15 5.23
CA GLU A 191 -16.65 -4.50 6.46
C GLU A 191 -15.57 -4.56 7.56
N GLN A 192 -14.87 -5.69 7.71
CA GLN A 192 -13.74 -5.79 8.63
C GLN A 192 -12.58 -4.88 8.19
N ALA A 193 -12.24 -4.86 6.90
CA ALA A 193 -11.20 -3.95 6.39
C ALA A 193 -11.53 -2.49 6.73
N LEU A 194 -12.77 -2.06 6.51
CA LEU A 194 -13.21 -0.69 6.83
C LEU A 194 -13.09 -0.38 8.33
N ASN A 195 -13.37 -1.35 9.20
CA ASN A 195 -13.24 -1.17 10.66
C ASN A 195 -11.79 -1.05 11.12
N TYR A 196 -10.86 -1.76 10.48
CA TYR A 196 -9.47 -1.87 10.91
C TYR A 196 -8.50 -0.91 10.21
N THR A 197 -8.99 -0.11 9.25
CA THR A 197 -8.17 0.86 8.50
C THR A 197 -8.59 2.31 8.76
N ARG A 198 -9.14 2.61 9.93
CA ARG A 198 -9.72 3.94 10.26
C ARG A 198 -8.73 5.10 10.10
N ASP A 199 -7.46 4.84 10.31
CA ASP A 199 -6.40 5.86 10.22
C ASP A 199 -5.78 5.95 8.81
N ASP A 200 -6.17 5.06 7.88
CA ASP A 200 -5.70 5.05 6.49
C ASP A 200 -6.83 5.52 5.55
N GLN A 201 -6.85 6.81 5.26
CA GLN A 201 -7.85 7.46 4.41
C GLN A 201 -7.93 6.83 3.01
N THR A 202 -6.78 6.48 2.43
CA THR A 202 -6.71 5.89 1.09
C THR A 202 -7.31 4.48 1.09
N LEU A 203 -6.94 3.68 2.07
CA LEU A 203 -7.44 2.30 2.18
C LEU A 203 -8.94 2.28 2.52
N GLN A 204 -9.42 3.25 3.32
CA GLN A 204 -10.85 3.43 3.57
C GLN A 204 -11.64 3.75 2.30
N ALA A 205 -11.17 4.71 1.51
CA ALA A 205 -11.82 5.08 0.26
C ALA A 205 -11.86 3.89 -0.72
N GLN A 206 -10.76 3.15 -0.85
CA GLN A 206 -10.69 1.94 -1.66
C GLN A 206 -11.69 0.88 -1.18
N THR A 207 -11.76 0.66 0.14
CA THR A 207 -12.67 -0.32 0.75
C THR A 207 -14.14 0.06 0.55
N LEU A 208 -14.50 1.32 0.71
CA LEU A 208 -15.87 1.81 0.43
C LEU A 208 -16.25 1.60 -1.03
N GLY A 209 -15.35 1.89 -1.97
CA GLY A 209 -15.55 1.61 -3.40
C GLY A 209 -15.73 0.11 -3.70
N ALA A 210 -14.93 -0.74 -3.06
CA ALA A 210 -15.03 -2.19 -3.19
C ALA A 210 -16.33 -2.74 -2.58
N LEU A 211 -16.78 -2.21 -1.42
CA LEU A 211 -18.07 -2.54 -0.80
C LEU A 211 -19.24 -2.19 -1.71
N ALA A 212 -19.24 -0.98 -2.29
CA ALA A 212 -20.27 -0.56 -3.22
C ALA A 212 -20.36 -1.51 -4.43
N SER A 213 -19.20 -1.86 -5.01
CA SER A 213 -19.13 -2.83 -6.12
C SER A 213 -19.66 -4.20 -5.72
N ALA A 214 -19.26 -4.71 -4.54
CA ALA A 214 -19.71 -6.00 -4.03
C ALA A 214 -21.24 -6.03 -3.80
N HIS A 215 -21.80 -4.98 -3.20
CA HIS A 215 -23.24 -4.86 -3.01
C HIS A 215 -24.02 -4.80 -4.33
N LEU A 216 -23.54 -4.04 -5.33
CA LEU A 216 -24.16 -4.01 -6.67
C LEU A 216 -24.21 -5.42 -7.29
N LYS A 217 -23.08 -6.11 -7.27
CA LYS A 217 -22.97 -7.46 -7.84
C LYS A 217 -23.71 -8.53 -7.03
N ALA A 218 -23.91 -8.30 -5.73
CA ALA A 218 -24.70 -9.14 -4.85
C ALA A 218 -26.23 -8.89 -4.96
N GLY A 219 -26.66 -7.85 -5.72
CA GLY A 219 -28.05 -7.51 -5.90
C GLY A 219 -28.63 -6.56 -4.82
N ASP A 220 -27.78 -5.82 -4.11
CA ASP A 220 -28.19 -4.85 -3.08
C ASP A 220 -27.78 -3.41 -3.50
N PRO A 221 -28.51 -2.79 -4.44
CA PRO A 221 -28.18 -1.45 -4.93
C PRO A 221 -28.37 -0.34 -3.87
N ALA A 222 -29.24 -0.56 -2.87
CA ALA A 222 -29.47 0.43 -1.83
C ALA A 222 -28.23 0.60 -0.93
N LYS A 223 -27.64 -0.51 -0.47
CA LYS A 223 -26.38 -0.47 0.28
C LYS A 223 -25.24 0.04 -0.56
N ALA A 224 -25.18 -0.34 -1.84
CA ALA A 224 -24.16 0.19 -2.74
C ALA A 224 -24.21 1.71 -2.85
N LYS A 225 -25.40 2.29 -3.04
CA LYS A 225 -25.62 3.75 -3.07
C LYS A 225 -25.16 4.40 -1.76
N GLN A 226 -25.51 3.81 -0.61
CA GLN A 226 -25.07 4.31 0.69
C GLN A 226 -23.55 4.37 0.76
N ARG A 227 -22.81 3.30 0.40
CA ARG A 227 -21.34 3.26 0.44
C ARG A 227 -20.68 4.25 -0.52
N LEU A 228 -21.28 4.47 -1.71
CA LEU A 228 -20.77 5.48 -2.65
C LEU A 228 -20.94 6.90 -2.09
N LEU A 229 -22.07 7.20 -1.43
CA LEU A 229 -22.28 8.50 -0.80
C LEU A 229 -21.34 8.71 0.41
N GLU A 230 -21.08 7.67 1.20
CA GLU A 230 -20.10 7.71 2.29
C GLU A 230 -18.68 8.01 1.75
N LEU A 231 -18.29 7.36 0.63
CA LEU A 231 -17.01 7.62 -0.02
C LEU A 231 -16.89 9.08 -0.45
N ILE A 232 -17.90 9.60 -1.14
CA ILE A 232 -17.90 10.99 -1.63
C ILE A 232 -17.82 11.98 -0.47
N ALA A 233 -18.59 11.74 0.61
CA ALA A 233 -18.65 12.65 1.75
C ALA A 233 -17.35 12.67 2.59
N ALA A 234 -16.73 11.52 2.79
CA ALA A 234 -15.59 11.37 3.68
C ALA A 234 -14.22 11.46 2.97
N HIS A 235 -14.16 11.17 1.67
CA HIS A 235 -12.91 10.98 0.92
C HIS A 235 -12.91 11.73 -0.42
N SER A 236 -13.45 12.95 -0.45
CA SER A 236 -13.49 13.77 -1.67
C SER A 236 -12.10 14.18 -2.19
N ASP A 237 -11.06 14.09 -1.36
CA ASP A 237 -9.65 14.24 -1.72
C ASP A 237 -9.13 13.08 -2.59
N GLN A 238 -9.77 11.91 -2.53
CA GLN A 238 -9.49 10.74 -3.37
C GLN A 238 -10.19 10.87 -4.73
N ILE A 239 -9.72 11.80 -5.56
CA ILE A 239 -10.44 12.34 -6.73
C ILE A 239 -10.88 11.25 -7.70
N GLU A 240 -10.01 10.30 -8.07
CA GLU A 240 -10.37 9.24 -9.02
C GLU A 240 -11.47 8.32 -8.47
N LEU A 241 -11.42 7.99 -7.20
CA LEU A 241 -12.46 7.18 -6.53
C LEU A 241 -13.77 7.94 -6.43
N THR A 242 -13.73 9.22 -6.11
CA THR A 242 -14.89 10.11 -6.04
C THR A 242 -15.56 10.27 -7.39
N LEU A 243 -14.80 10.49 -8.45
CA LEU A 243 -15.35 10.56 -9.82
C LEU A 243 -15.99 9.23 -10.25
N LYS A 244 -15.35 8.10 -9.91
CA LYS A 244 -15.90 6.77 -10.17
C LYS A 244 -17.20 6.53 -9.40
N ALA A 245 -17.28 7.00 -8.15
CA ALA A 245 -18.49 6.91 -7.32
C ALA A 245 -19.64 7.70 -7.96
N TYR A 246 -19.43 8.96 -8.32
CA TYR A 246 -20.42 9.76 -9.04
C TYR A 246 -20.85 9.11 -10.36
N GLY A 247 -19.90 8.62 -11.16
CA GLY A 247 -20.20 7.91 -12.42
C GLY A 247 -21.10 6.69 -12.19
N THR A 248 -20.87 5.94 -11.13
CA THR A 248 -21.70 4.78 -10.76
C THR A 248 -23.10 5.20 -10.32
N LEU A 249 -23.22 6.25 -9.49
CA LEU A 249 -24.52 6.80 -9.06
C LEU A 249 -25.34 7.31 -10.24
N VAL A 250 -24.73 8.11 -11.14
CA VAL A 250 -25.39 8.62 -12.33
C VAL A 250 -25.84 7.48 -13.25
N LYS A 251 -24.96 6.51 -13.51
CA LYS A 251 -25.30 5.34 -14.34
C LYS A 251 -26.51 4.60 -13.76
N ARG A 252 -26.51 4.34 -12.48
CA ARG A 252 -27.63 3.65 -11.82
C ARG A 252 -28.92 4.43 -11.89
N ALA A 253 -28.89 5.73 -11.60
CA ALA A 253 -30.08 6.58 -11.68
C ALA A 253 -30.64 6.65 -13.10
N VAL A 254 -29.79 6.60 -14.14
CA VAL A 254 -30.21 6.51 -15.55
C VAL A 254 -30.88 5.16 -15.82
N GLU A 255 -30.29 4.04 -15.40
CA GLU A 255 -30.83 2.69 -15.56
C GLU A 255 -32.19 2.53 -14.86
N GLU A 256 -32.36 3.17 -13.70
CA GLU A 256 -33.61 3.15 -12.90
C GLU A 256 -34.65 4.18 -13.40
N GLY A 257 -34.29 5.03 -14.35
CA GLY A 257 -35.17 6.06 -14.91
C GLY A 257 -35.47 7.24 -13.96
N THR A 258 -34.66 7.41 -12.90
CA THR A 258 -34.87 8.41 -11.84
C THR A 258 -34.26 9.76 -12.22
N LYS A 259 -34.95 10.53 -13.10
CA LYS A 259 -34.44 11.81 -13.62
C LYS A 259 -34.04 12.82 -12.54
N SER A 260 -34.75 12.86 -11.40
CA SER A 260 -34.41 13.76 -10.27
C SER A 260 -33.05 13.42 -9.67
N GLU A 261 -32.75 12.13 -9.46
CA GLU A 261 -31.45 11.66 -8.94
C GLU A 261 -30.33 11.89 -9.97
N VAL A 262 -30.56 11.61 -11.25
CA VAL A 262 -29.59 11.92 -12.30
C VAL A 262 -29.19 13.39 -12.25
N ASN A 263 -30.17 14.30 -12.21
CA ASN A 263 -29.91 15.74 -12.17
C ASN A 263 -29.21 16.17 -10.85
N GLN A 264 -29.55 15.56 -9.74
CA GLN A 264 -28.89 15.85 -8.47
C GLN A 264 -27.42 15.42 -8.51
N HIS A 265 -27.14 14.17 -8.85
CA HIS A 265 -25.77 13.65 -8.89
C HIS A 265 -24.88 14.38 -9.92
N LEU A 266 -25.48 14.84 -11.03
CA LEU A 266 -24.75 15.65 -12.01
C LEU A 266 -24.41 17.04 -11.46
N ARG A 267 -25.34 17.71 -10.75
CA ARG A 267 -25.05 19.01 -10.10
C ARG A 267 -23.91 18.87 -9.09
N ASP A 268 -24.03 17.90 -8.19
CA ASP A 268 -23.02 17.66 -7.14
C ASP A 268 -21.66 17.37 -7.74
N LEU A 269 -21.62 16.56 -8.82
CA LEU A 269 -20.41 16.26 -9.58
C LEU A 269 -19.83 17.50 -10.28
N GLU A 270 -20.67 18.33 -10.90
CA GLU A 270 -20.22 19.56 -11.56
C GLU A 270 -19.64 20.55 -10.55
N ASP A 271 -20.30 20.74 -9.41
CA ASP A 271 -19.82 21.60 -8.33
C ASP A 271 -18.47 21.12 -7.79
N TYR A 272 -18.32 19.82 -7.60
CA TYR A 272 -17.07 19.18 -7.21
C TYR A 272 -15.96 19.40 -8.25
N ALA A 273 -16.22 19.11 -9.51
CA ALA A 273 -15.26 19.27 -10.60
C ALA A 273 -14.84 20.74 -10.81
N GLN A 274 -15.78 21.69 -10.70
CA GLN A 274 -15.48 23.11 -10.78
C GLN A 274 -14.64 23.59 -9.59
N ALA A 275 -14.82 23.01 -8.40
CA ALA A 275 -13.95 23.30 -7.25
C ALA A 275 -12.51 22.87 -7.51
N LEU A 276 -12.30 21.69 -8.11
CA LEU A 276 -10.97 21.21 -8.51
C LEU A 276 -10.32 22.11 -9.57
N VAL A 277 -11.08 22.58 -10.54
CA VAL A 277 -10.57 23.52 -11.57
C VAL A 277 -10.17 24.85 -10.93
N ARG A 278 -11.00 25.41 -10.04
CA ARG A 278 -10.72 26.67 -9.33
C ARG A 278 -9.50 26.61 -8.42
N SER A 279 -9.22 25.46 -7.83
CA SER A 279 -8.05 25.22 -6.97
C SER A 279 -6.76 24.92 -7.76
N ASN A 280 -6.78 25.08 -9.08
CA ASN A 280 -5.65 24.81 -9.99
C ASN A 280 -5.13 23.35 -9.93
N GLN A 281 -5.99 22.39 -9.58
CA GLN A 281 -5.63 20.99 -9.50
C GLN A 281 -5.79 20.24 -10.84
N LEU A 282 -6.21 20.94 -11.91
CA LEU A 282 -6.42 20.32 -13.23
C LEU A 282 -5.13 19.72 -13.82
N GLU A 283 -3.98 20.35 -13.56
CA GLU A 283 -2.68 19.83 -14.00
C GLU A 283 -2.30 18.53 -13.28
N GLN A 284 -2.70 18.39 -12.03
CA GLN A 284 -2.47 17.17 -11.23
C GLN A 284 -3.42 16.02 -11.63
N TYR A 285 -4.58 16.38 -12.23
CA TYR A 285 -5.60 15.41 -12.64
C TYR A 285 -6.00 15.56 -14.12
N PRO A 286 -5.09 15.28 -15.06
CA PRO A 286 -5.32 15.50 -16.49
C PRO A 286 -6.47 14.67 -17.07
N LEU A 287 -6.92 13.64 -16.37
CA LEU A 287 -8.06 12.80 -16.77
C LEU A 287 -9.41 13.37 -16.36
N LEU A 288 -9.48 14.39 -15.51
CA LEU A 288 -10.74 14.98 -15.03
C LEU A 288 -11.68 15.38 -16.17
N PRO A 289 -11.26 16.16 -17.21
CA PRO A 289 -12.14 16.55 -18.29
C PRO A 289 -12.73 15.35 -19.06
N ARG A 290 -11.92 14.33 -19.28
CA ARG A 290 -12.35 13.09 -19.95
C ARG A 290 -13.36 12.32 -19.12
N ARG A 291 -13.16 12.21 -17.80
CA ARG A 291 -14.08 11.55 -16.88
C ARG A 291 -15.43 12.28 -16.82
N MET A 292 -15.39 13.60 -16.70
CA MET A 292 -16.60 14.44 -16.71
C MET A 292 -17.39 14.24 -18.02
N ALA A 293 -16.72 14.32 -19.18
CA ALA A 293 -17.37 14.10 -20.47
C ALA A 293 -18.02 12.71 -20.58
N GLN A 294 -17.38 11.67 -20.07
CA GLN A 294 -17.92 10.31 -20.06
C GLN A 294 -19.20 10.22 -19.20
N ILE A 295 -19.18 10.76 -17.98
CA ILE A 295 -20.33 10.70 -17.07
C ILE A 295 -21.51 11.51 -17.61
N LEU A 296 -21.27 12.71 -18.13
CA LEU A 296 -22.29 13.54 -18.76
C LEU A 296 -22.90 12.87 -20.00
N SER A 297 -22.08 12.19 -20.81
CA SER A 297 -22.55 11.44 -21.97
C SER A 297 -23.46 10.27 -21.58
N LEU A 298 -23.17 9.56 -20.49
CA LEU A 298 -24.03 8.50 -19.94
C LEU A 298 -25.44 9.02 -19.59
N ALA A 299 -25.51 10.27 -19.12
CA ALA A 299 -26.77 10.94 -18.78
C ALA A 299 -27.45 11.65 -19.96
N GLY A 300 -26.93 11.50 -21.20
CA GLY A 300 -27.46 12.17 -22.38
C GLY A 300 -27.14 13.68 -22.50
N ARG A 301 -26.26 14.21 -21.61
CA ARG A 301 -25.87 15.64 -21.58
C ARG A 301 -24.73 15.93 -22.56
N HIS A 302 -24.91 15.60 -23.83
CA HIS A 302 -23.87 15.63 -24.90
C HIS A 302 -23.24 17.00 -25.13
N ALA A 303 -24.01 18.08 -24.98
CA ALA A 303 -23.52 19.44 -25.20
C ALA A 303 -22.50 19.81 -24.09
N GLU A 304 -22.79 19.46 -22.84
CA GLU A 304 -21.92 19.70 -21.70
C GLU A 304 -20.72 18.77 -21.71
N ALA A 305 -20.91 17.50 -22.09
CA ALA A 305 -19.83 16.55 -22.30
C ALA A 305 -18.77 17.07 -23.28
N ARG A 306 -19.22 17.68 -24.41
CA ARG A 306 -18.31 18.30 -25.40
C ARG A 306 -17.53 19.49 -24.80
N ARG A 307 -18.17 20.33 -23.97
CA ARG A 307 -17.48 21.44 -23.31
C ARG A 307 -16.36 20.93 -22.39
N TRP A 308 -16.63 19.91 -21.58
CA TRP A 308 -15.61 19.31 -20.73
C TRP A 308 -14.50 18.65 -21.51
N ALA A 309 -14.80 17.95 -22.61
CA ALA A 309 -13.79 17.32 -23.47
C ALA A 309 -12.81 18.33 -24.11
N GLN A 310 -13.21 19.61 -24.23
CA GLN A 310 -12.36 20.69 -24.77
C GLN A 310 -11.41 21.30 -23.69
N LEU A 311 -11.66 21.06 -22.41
CA LEU A 311 -10.81 21.49 -21.31
C LEU A 311 -9.60 20.53 -21.20
N GLN A 312 -8.73 20.49 -22.22
CA GLN A 312 -7.49 19.72 -22.11
C GLN A 312 -6.46 20.51 -21.31
N PRO A 313 -5.71 19.87 -20.40
CA PRO A 313 -4.54 20.51 -19.83
C PRO A 313 -3.59 20.88 -20.96
N LYS A 314 -3.05 22.08 -20.96
CA LYS A 314 -1.99 22.45 -21.90
C LYS A 314 -0.84 21.47 -21.73
N PRO A 315 -0.28 20.90 -22.83
CA PRO A 315 0.91 20.10 -22.72
C PRO A 315 1.98 20.95 -22.03
N ALA A 316 2.66 20.37 -21.05
CA ALA A 316 3.79 21.05 -20.40
C ALA A 316 4.75 21.48 -21.52
N GLU A 317 5.05 22.77 -21.59
CA GLU A 317 6.06 23.27 -22.51
C GLU A 317 7.38 22.63 -22.12
N SER A 318 7.88 21.80 -23.03
CA SER A 318 9.13 21.03 -22.92
C SER A 318 10.37 21.97 -22.96
#